data_61b035ddd5ffec960a6d08cb959ce375
#
_entry.id   61b035ddd5ffec960a6d08cb959ce375
#
_cell.length_a   1.000
_cell.length_b   1.000
_cell.length_c   1.000
_cell.angle_alpha   90.00
_cell.angle_beta   90.00
_cell.angle_gamma   90.00
#
_symmetry.space_group_name_H-M   'P 1'
#
loop_
_entity.id
_entity.type
_entity.pdbx_description
1 polymer ?
#
loop_
_entity_poly.entity_id
_entity_poly.type
_entity_poly.pdbx_seq_one_letter_code
_entity_poly.pdbx_strand_id
1 'polypeptide(L)'
;MFDMFDSDNAQNYSQESSTESSTSSTSSYSSSGKGFVLSVGGSVFIGDKPLTDKISEFCSVINSLSEFKFVIVVGGGKTARAYQECAKSLSANNFELDSLGIASTKLNALLFTYKIDKAHKKIIENFSELDEIVGEGRIPILGGMAEGQTTDAVGALIAEKLGFEFVNLSNVDGIYDKDPNAHEDAILFKELSFNDMSFLLREKLLIPGQHLFVDPQAANILSRSKVKSYFLNGDHLENFKNCLREQEYKGTVVEDRTDMIEKEEIESSFEKVEEHHEVPLIKTIIKREHEDEEINPHDIDFGK
;
A
#
# COMPACT_ATOMS: atom_id res chain seq x y z
N MET A 1 46.75 20.84 -38.01
CA MET A 1 47.38 22.14 -38.03
C MET A 1 46.77 22.84 -36.82
N PHE A 2 47.33 22.56 -35.69
CA PHE A 2 48.31 23.32 -34.88
C PHE A 2 47.77 24.69 -34.50
N ASP A 3 47.51 24.74 -33.18
CA ASP A 3 48.00 25.65 -32.12
C ASP A 3 47.32 27.03 -32.09
N MET A 4 46.86 27.47 -30.96
CA MET A 4 47.72 28.03 -29.89
C MET A 4 46.92 28.28 -28.63
N PHE A 5 47.52 27.87 -27.49
CA PHE A 5 47.24 28.38 -26.13
C PHE A 5 47.50 29.88 -26.05
N ASP A 6 46.68 30.59 -25.28
CA ASP A 6 47.19 31.73 -24.54
C ASP A 6 46.55 31.81 -23.17
N SER A 7 47.40 31.89 -22.20
CA SER A 7 47.20 32.03 -20.78
C SER A 7 47.06 33.48 -20.38
N ASP A 8 46.59 33.67 -19.16
CA ASP A 8 46.62 34.85 -18.30
C ASP A 8 45.37 35.75 -18.28
N ASN A 9 44.55 35.53 -17.28
CA ASN A 9 44.19 36.61 -16.38
C ASN A 9 43.68 36.09 -15.01
N ALA A 10 44.61 36.07 -14.04
CA ALA A 10 44.31 35.94 -12.65
C ALA A 10 43.95 37.31 -12.09
N GLN A 11 42.69 37.51 -11.68
CA GLN A 11 42.35 38.62 -10.81
C GLN A 11 41.49 38.13 -9.62
N ASN A 12 42.05 38.39 -8.47
CA ASN A 12 41.49 38.26 -7.11
C ASN A 12 40.04 38.65 -7.01
N TYR A 13 39.23 37.77 -6.42
CA TYR A 13 38.07 38.18 -5.63
C TYR A 13 38.14 37.60 -4.24
N SER A 14 38.26 38.53 -3.30
CA SER A 14 38.23 38.35 -1.86
C SER A 14 36.95 37.63 -1.36
N GLN A 15 37.18 36.78 -0.39
CA GLN A 15 36.16 36.10 0.43
C GLN A 15 35.25 37.13 1.12
N GLU A 16 33.97 37.03 0.86
CA GLU A 16 32.93 37.38 1.82
C GLU A 16 32.09 36.13 2.11
N SER A 17 32.27 35.62 3.33
CA SER A 17 31.48 34.55 3.92
C SER A 17 30.09 35.09 4.29
N SER A 18 29.08 34.81 3.48
CA SER A 18 27.70 34.90 3.92
C SER A 18 27.15 33.49 4.05
N THR A 19 27.02 33.06 5.31
CA THR A 19 26.26 31.89 5.76
C THR A 19 24.79 32.11 5.41
N GLU A 20 24.37 31.66 4.26
CA GLU A 20 22.93 31.44 3.99
C GLU A 20 22.50 30.10 4.57
N SER A 21 21.82 30.16 5.71
CA SER A 21 21.05 29.07 6.26
C SER A 21 19.94 28.72 5.26
N SER A 22 20.10 27.61 4.56
CA SER A 22 19.04 27.00 3.79
C SER A 22 17.98 26.45 4.75
N THR A 23 17.04 27.30 5.15
CA THR A 23 15.77 26.85 5.69
C THR A 23 15.00 26.17 4.57
N SER A 24 14.93 24.86 4.63
CA SER A 24 13.97 24.09 3.88
C SER A 24 12.57 24.57 4.24
N SER A 25 11.98 25.39 3.38
CA SER A 25 10.58 25.77 3.49
C SER A 25 9.71 24.55 3.19
N THR A 26 9.39 23.78 4.23
CA THR A 26 8.21 22.94 4.22
C THR A 26 7.02 23.89 4.07
N SER A 27 6.48 23.99 2.87
CA SER A 27 5.24 24.71 2.61
C SER A 27 4.13 23.98 3.38
N SER A 28 3.78 24.53 4.55
CA SER A 28 2.61 24.13 5.30
C SER A 28 1.38 24.56 4.49
N TYR A 29 0.79 23.63 3.76
CA TYR A 29 -0.51 23.80 3.14
C TYR A 29 -1.57 23.86 4.25
N SER A 30 -1.93 25.05 4.68
CA SER A 30 -3.04 25.30 5.58
C SER A 30 -4.36 25.35 4.80
N SER A 31 -4.89 24.22 4.41
CA SER A 31 -6.33 24.02 4.20
C SER A 31 -6.77 22.91 5.14
N SER A 32 -7.56 23.26 6.13
CA SER A 32 -7.93 22.48 7.30
C SER A 32 -8.88 21.31 6.97
N GLY A 33 -8.40 20.28 6.27
CA GLY A 33 -9.17 19.08 6.04
C GLY A 33 -8.26 17.85 6.16
N LYS A 34 -8.68 16.85 6.95
CA LYS A 34 -8.01 15.55 7.04
C LYS A 34 -7.99 14.91 5.66
N GLY A 35 -6.87 14.33 5.27
CA GLY A 35 -6.68 13.71 3.96
C GLY A 35 -6.64 12.20 4.03
N PHE A 36 -7.25 11.55 3.03
CA PHE A 36 -7.26 10.09 2.90
C PHE A 36 -6.87 9.65 1.49
N VAL A 37 -6.05 8.62 1.41
CA VAL A 37 -5.82 7.88 0.18
C VAL A 37 -6.63 6.60 0.23
N LEU A 38 -7.55 6.44 -0.71
CA LEU A 38 -8.44 5.30 -0.80
C LEU A 38 -7.89 4.31 -1.83
N SER A 39 -7.44 3.12 -1.41
CA SER A 39 -7.25 2.00 -2.32
C SER A 39 -8.58 1.26 -2.46
N VAL A 40 -9.16 1.37 -3.65
CA VAL A 40 -10.48 0.84 -3.95
C VAL A 40 -10.32 -0.50 -4.66
N GLY A 41 -10.51 -1.58 -3.93
CA GLY A 41 -10.33 -2.94 -4.43
C GLY A 41 -11.20 -3.22 -5.66
N GLY A 42 -10.56 -3.61 -6.75
CA GLY A 42 -11.28 -3.90 -7.99
C GLY A 42 -12.34 -5.01 -7.84
N SER A 43 -12.14 -5.96 -6.93
CA SER A 43 -13.12 -7.03 -6.66
C SER A 43 -14.45 -6.54 -6.08
N VAL A 44 -14.45 -5.38 -5.42
CA VAL A 44 -15.64 -4.78 -4.80
C VAL A 44 -16.54 -4.15 -5.86
N PHE A 45 -15.95 -3.45 -6.83
CA PHE A 45 -16.67 -2.61 -7.80
C PHE A 45 -16.72 -3.19 -9.22
N ILE A 46 -15.82 -4.14 -9.53
CA ILE A 46 -15.64 -4.70 -10.86
C ILE A 46 -15.81 -6.23 -10.79
N GLY A 47 -17.04 -6.67 -11.02
CA GLY A 47 -17.40 -8.07 -11.20
C GLY A 47 -17.10 -8.55 -12.64
N ASP A 48 -17.96 -9.38 -13.21
CA ASP A 48 -17.89 -9.76 -14.64
C ASP A 48 -18.08 -8.55 -15.55
N LYS A 49 -18.72 -7.52 -15.04
CA LYS A 49 -18.83 -6.17 -15.60
C LYS A 49 -18.74 -5.15 -14.47
N PRO A 50 -18.44 -3.87 -14.75
CA PRO A 50 -18.50 -2.82 -13.75
C PRO A 50 -19.89 -2.78 -13.07
N LEU A 51 -19.89 -2.71 -11.73
CA LEU A 51 -21.12 -2.72 -10.92
C LEU A 51 -21.63 -1.29 -10.76
N THR A 52 -22.44 -0.86 -11.72
CA THR A 52 -22.90 0.53 -11.88
C THR A 52 -23.51 1.10 -10.60
N ASP A 53 -24.36 0.35 -9.91
CA ASP A 53 -25.04 0.81 -8.70
C ASP A 53 -24.05 1.01 -7.55
N LYS A 54 -23.13 0.06 -7.32
CA LYS A 54 -22.09 0.19 -6.31
C LYS A 54 -21.14 1.36 -6.58
N ILE A 55 -20.70 1.54 -7.83
CA ILE A 55 -19.87 2.68 -8.23
C ILE A 55 -20.62 3.99 -7.99
N SER A 56 -21.90 4.05 -8.37
CA SER A 56 -22.73 5.26 -8.20
C SER A 56 -22.92 5.59 -6.71
N GLU A 57 -23.18 4.58 -5.88
CA GLU A 57 -23.35 4.75 -4.44
C GLU A 57 -22.06 5.23 -3.78
N PHE A 58 -20.92 4.58 -4.07
CA PHE A 58 -19.61 5.02 -3.58
C PHE A 58 -19.30 6.46 -3.97
N CYS A 59 -19.48 6.82 -5.24
CA CYS A 59 -19.26 8.20 -5.69
C CYS A 59 -20.16 9.20 -4.96
N SER A 60 -21.41 8.82 -4.68
CA SER A 60 -22.35 9.66 -3.92
C SER A 60 -21.89 9.85 -2.48
N VAL A 61 -21.33 8.80 -1.86
CA VAL A 61 -20.72 8.88 -0.53
C VAL A 61 -19.52 9.83 -0.55
N ILE A 62 -18.60 9.69 -1.51
CA ILE A 62 -17.44 10.60 -1.64
C ILE A 62 -17.90 12.06 -1.80
N ASN A 63 -18.89 12.32 -2.64
CA ASN A 63 -19.44 13.67 -2.83
C ASN A 63 -20.06 14.25 -1.54
N SER A 64 -20.60 13.39 -0.66
CA SER A 64 -21.18 13.80 0.62
C SER A 64 -20.12 14.12 1.72
N LEU A 65 -18.88 13.70 1.54
CA LEU A 65 -17.77 13.83 2.49
C LEU A 65 -16.85 15.00 2.12
N SER A 66 -17.45 16.16 1.83
CA SER A 66 -16.75 17.36 1.33
C SER A 66 -15.78 18.00 2.33
N GLU A 67 -15.86 17.61 3.60
CA GLU A 67 -14.98 18.00 4.70
C GLU A 67 -13.58 17.37 4.62
N PHE A 68 -13.43 16.27 3.87
CA PHE A 68 -12.17 15.55 3.71
C PHE A 68 -11.54 15.77 2.33
N LYS A 69 -10.22 15.56 2.28
CA LYS A 69 -9.47 15.49 1.03
C LYS A 69 -9.28 14.03 0.65
N PHE A 70 -9.43 13.72 -0.63
CA PHE A 70 -9.28 12.36 -1.12
C PHE A 70 -8.29 12.26 -2.28
N VAL A 71 -7.58 11.13 -2.32
CA VAL A 71 -6.96 10.58 -3.53
C VAL A 71 -7.50 9.17 -3.68
N ILE A 72 -7.89 8.75 -4.88
CA ILE A 72 -8.53 7.46 -5.10
C ILE A 72 -7.69 6.63 -6.07
N VAL A 73 -7.26 5.44 -5.65
CA VAL A 73 -6.53 4.47 -6.47
C VAL A 73 -7.46 3.28 -6.73
N VAL A 74 -7.76 2.99 -7.99
CA VAL A 74 -8.76 1.97 -8.38
C VAL A 74 -8.07 0.70 -8.86
N GLY A 75 -8.49 -0.44 -8.33
CA GLY A 75 -7.98 -1.76 -8.70
C GLY A 75 -8.55 -2.31 -10.01
N GLY A 76 -7.90 -3.34 -10.54
CA GLY A 76 -8.24 -3.94 -11.84
C GLY A 76 -9.45 -4.90 -11.81
N GLY A 77 -9.72 -5.55 -10.68
CA GLY A 77 -10.83 -6.48 -10.51
C GLY A 77 -10.82 -7.67 -11.48
N LYS A 78 -12.00 -8.17 -11.83
CA LYS A 78 -12.12 -9.29 -12.79
C LYS A 78 -11.75 -8.88 -14.22
N THR A 79 -11.86 -7.60 -14.60
CA THR A 79 -11.43 -7.12 -15.91
C THR A 79 -9.95 -7.38 -16.12
N ALA A 80 -9.09 -6.95 -15.18
CA ALA A 80 -7.65 -7.20 -15.28
C ALA A 80 -7.34 -8.69 -15.36
N ARG A 81 -7.95 -9.50 -14.49
CA ARG A 81 -7.73 -10.95 -14.46
C ARG A 81 -8.12 -11.63 -15.77
N ALA A 82 -9.23 -11.25 -16.37
CA ALA A 82 -9.68 -11.83 -17.64
C ALA A 82 -8.69 -11.53 -18.80
N TYR A 83 -8.19 -10.29 -18.87
CA TYR A 83 -7.19 -9.92 -19.88
C TYR A 83 -5.84 -10.62 -19.62
N GLN A 84 -5.40 -10.68 -18.36
CA GLN A 84 -4.15 -11.36 -17.96
C GLN A 84 -4.20 -12.86 -18.26
N GLU A 85 -5.31 -13.53 -17.98
CA GLU A 85 -5.50 -14.96 -18.29
C GLU A 85 -5.44 -15.23 -19.81
N CYS A 86 -6.11 -14.39 -20.59
CA CYS A 86 -6.04 -14.46 -22.07
C CYS A 86 -4.59 -14.26 -22.55
N ALA A 87 -3.91 -13.22 -22.09
CA ALA A 87 -2.54 -12.91 -22.49
C ALA A 87 -1.54 -14.02 -22.04
N LYS A 88 -1.74 -14.59 -20.86
CA LYS A 88 -0.97 -15.75 -20.41
C LYS A 88 -1.10 -16.94 -21.35
N SER A 89 -2.31 -17.17 -21.88
CA SER A 89 -2.56 -18.23 -22.89
C SER A 89 -1.90 -17.90 -24.25
N LEU A 90 -1.59 -16.61 -24.49
CA LEU A 90 -0.81 -16.13 -25.64
C LEU A 90 0.69 -16.02 -25.35
N SER A 91 1.16 -16.62 -24.24
CA SER A 91 2.58 -16.65 -23.83
C SER A 91 3.17 -15.30 -23.40
N ALA A 92 2.34 -14.35 -22.95
CA ALA A 92 2.82 -13.12 -22.35
C ALA A 92 3.62 -13.37 -21.06
N ASN A 93 4.69 -12.63 -20.86
CA ASN A 93 5.50 -12.67 -19.66
C ASN A 93 4.87 -11.82 -18.52
N ASN A 94 5.41 -11.88 -17.30
CA ASN A 94 4.83 -11.19 -16.15
C ASN A 94 4.78 -9.67 -16.33
N PHE A 95 5.78 -9.05 -16.95
CA PHE A 95 5.78 -7.63 -17.23
C PHE A 95 4.59 -7.22 -18.14
N GLU A 96 4.37 -7.99 -19.20
CA GLU A 96 3.25 -7.77 -20.13
C GLU A 96 1.89 -7.99 -19.45
N LEU A 97 1.79 -8.97 -18.53
CA LEU A 97 0.59 -9.19 -17.72
C LEU A 97 0.32 -7.99 -16.80
N ASP A 98 1.34 -7.43 -16.16
CA ASP A 98 1.22 -6.25 -15.31
C ASP A 98 0.80 -5.01 -16.13
N SER A 99 1.37 -4.82 -17.32
CA SER A 99 0.98 -3.73 -18.22
C SER A 99 -0.52 -3.79 -18.57
N LEU A 100 -1.07 -4.99 -18.84
CA LEU A 100 -2.52 -5.18 -19.05
C LEU A 100 -3.33 -4.91 -17.78
N GLY A 101 -2.81 -5.33 -16.62
CA GLY A 101 -3.37 -5.02 -15.32
C GLY A 101 -3.49 -3.50 -15.11
N ILE A 102 -2.40 -2.77 -15.33
CA ILE A 102 -2.34 -1.30 -15.22
C ILE A 102 -3.36 -0.64 -16.16
N ALA A 103 -3.40 -1.04 -17.44
CA ALA A 103 -4.37 -0.51 -18.39
C ALA A 103 -5.82 -0.73 -17.93
N SER A 104 -6.11 -1.92 -17.39
CA SER A 104 -7.43 -2.25 -16.84
C SER A 104 -7.80 -1.40 -15.63
N THR A 105 -6.85 -1.12 -14.74
CA THR A 105 -7.07 -0.24 -13.57
C THR A 105 -7.40 1.19 -13.99
N LYS A 106 -6.68 1.71 -14.99
CA LYS A 106 -6.93 3.06 -15.55
C LYS A 106 -8.30 3.15 -16.20
N LEU A 107 -8.72 2.12 -16.96
CA LEU A 107 -10.06 2.04 -17.53
C LEU A 107 -11.14 2.06 -16.46
N ASN A 108 -10.97 1.29 -15.38
CA ASN A 108 -11.89 1.28 -14.25
C ASN A 108 -11.93 2.65 -13.54
N ALA A 109 -10.77 3.27 -13.33
CA ALA A 109 -10.65 4.57 -12.68
C ALA A 109 -11.44 5.68 -13.41
N LEU A 110 -11.50 5.64 -14.73
CA LEU A 110 -12.29 6.60 -15.53
C LEU A 110 -13.77 6.61 -15.14
N LEU A 111 -14.35 5.47 -14.75
CA LEU A 111 -15.76 5.40 -14.36
C LEU A 111 -16.06 6.29 -13.14
N PHE A 112 -15.14 6.35 -12.19
CA PHE A 112 -15.26 7.17 -10.99
C PHE A 112 -15.14 8.67 -11.31
N THR A 113 -14.31 9.04 -12.30
CA THR A 113 -14.14 10.45 -12.70
C THR A 113 -15.44 11.06 -13.26
N TYR A 114 -16.34 10.24 -13.81
CA TYR A 114 -17.58 10.73 -14.39
C TYR A 114 -18.64 11.09 -13.35
N LYS A 115 -18.57 10.51 -12.15
CA LYS A 115 -19.61 10.64 -11.14
C LYS A 115 -19.18 11.43 -9.91
N ILE A 116 -17.89 11.51 -9.62
CA ILE A 116 -17.37 12.31 -8.52
C ILE A 116 -17.27 13.78 -8.97
N ASP A 117 -17.96 14.68 -8.25
CA ASP A 117 -18.13 16.07 -8.63
C ASP A 117 -16.80 16.81 -8.69
N LYS A 118 -15.94 16.63 -7.67
CA LYS A 118 -14.61 17.26 -7.55
C LYS A 118 -13.50 16.44 -8.22
N ALA A 119 -13.81 15.39 -8.99
CA ALA A 119 -12.79 14.59 -9.63
C ALA A 119 -11.93 15.40 -10.59
N HIS A 120 -10.63 15.22 -10.52
CA HIS A 120 -9.75 15.60 -11.62
C HIS A 120 -10.11 14.74 -12.84
N LYS A 121 -10.37 15.38 -14.00
CA LYS A 121 -11.01 14.69 -15.15
C LYS A 121 -10.05 13.82 -15.96
N LYS A 122 -8.75 13.92 -15.72
CA LYS A 122 -7.74 13.03 -16.30
C LYS A 122 -7.26 12.04 -15.26
N ILE A 123 -7.01 10.81 -15.67
CA ILE A 123 -6.32 9.83 -14.82
C ILE A 123 -4.89 10.30 -14.61
N ILE A 124 -4.46 10.31 -13.35
CA ILE A 124 -3.12 10.76 -12.98
C ILE A 124 -2.12 9.65 -13.32
N GLU A 125 -1.04 10.03 -13.99
CA GLU A 125 0.03 9.14 -14.40
C GLU A 125 1.39 9.54 -13.81
N ASN A 126 1.44 10.66 -13.07
CA ASN A 126 2.65 11.15 -12.42
C ASN A 126 2.33 11.68 -11.01
N PHE A 127 3.07 11.21 -10.02
CA PHE A 127 2.91 11.67 -8.63
C PHE A 127 3.25 13.14 -8.41
N SER A 128 4.01 13.79 -9.31
CA SER A 128 4.32 15.22 -9.21
C SER A 128 3.10 16.13 -9.36
N GLU A 129 2.02 15.65 -9.98
CA GLU A 129 0.79 16.42 -10.20
C GLU A 129 -0.14 16.44 -8.96
N LEU A 130 0.10 15.52 -7.99
CA LEU A 130 -0.83 15.30 -6.88
C LEU A 130 -0.97 16.51 -5.97
N ASP A 131 0.15 17.16 -5.61
CA ASP A 131 0.16 18.29 -4.67
C ASP A 131 -0.67 19.47 -5.21
N GLU A 132 -0.52 19.76 -6.52
CA GLU A 132 -1.26 20.84 -7.19
C GLU A 132 -2.77 20.52 -7.23
N ILE A 133 -3.14 19.31 -7.70
CA ILE A 133 -4.55 18.92 -7.85
C ILE A 133 -5.26 18.90 -6.50
N VAL A 134 -4.63 18.34 -5.47
CA VAL A 134 -5.15 18.32 -4.10
C VAL A 134 -5.22 19.74 -3.53
N GLY A 135 -4.23 20.58 -3.82
CA GLY A 135 -4.18 22.00 -3.44
C GLY A 135 -5.34 22.82 -4.05
N GLU A 136 -5.76 22.49 -5.26
CA GLU A 136 -6.95 23.07 -5.93
C GLU A 136 -8.30 22.55 -5.36
N GLY A 137 -8.26 21.65 -4.38
CA GLY A 137 -9.46 21.04 -3.80
C GLY A 137 -10.14 20.02 -4.73
N ARG A 138 -9.41 19.51 -5.74
CA ARG A 138 -9.87 18.42 -6.61
C ARG A 138 -9.40 17.07 -6.09
N ILE A 139 -10.09 16.02 -6.52
CA ILE A 139 -9.81 14.64 -6.15
C ILE A 139 -9.05 13.97 -7.28
N PRO A 140 -7.73 13.68 -7.12
CA PRO A 140 -6.98 12.87 -8.07
C PRO A 140 -7.51 11.44 -8.08
N ILE A 141 -7.67 10.85 -9.28
CA ILE A 141 -8.07 9.46 -9.44
C ILE A 141 -7.03 8.76 -10.30
N LEU A 142 -6.57 7.59 -9.83
CA LEU A 142 -5.48 6.83 -10.43
C LEU A 142 -5.86 5.35 -10.62
N GLY A 143 -5.07 4.68 -11.46
CA GLY A 143 -4.94 3.22 -11.48
C GLY A 143 -3.55 2.79 -11.01
N GLY A 144 -3.07 1.64 -11.49
CA GLY A 144 -1.68 1.20 -11.35
C GLY A 144 -0.73 2.15 -12.06
N MET A 145 0.50 2.25 -11.55
CA MET A 145 1.50 3.21 -12.04
C MET A 145 2.68 2.55 -12.72
N ALA A 146 3.18 1.45 -12.18
CA ALA A 146 4.33 0.73 -12.71
C ALA A 146 4.15 -0.78 -12.56
N GLU A 147 4.76 -1.53 -13.46
CA GLU A 147 4.80 -2.98 -13.43
C GLU A 147 5.52 -3.46 -12.16
N GLY A 148 5.07 -4.58 -11.61
CA GLY A 148 5.56 -5.11 -10.35
C GLY A 148 5.01 -4.40 -9.11
N GLN A 149 4.13 -3.39 -9.26
CA GLN A 149 3.47 -2.71 -8.16
C GLN A 149 1.96 -3.00 -8.15
N THR A 150 1.42 -3.20 -6.95
CA THR A 150 -0.03 -3.29 -6.75
C THR A 150 -0.65 -1.90 -6.62
N THR A 151 -1.96 -1.79 -6.80
CA THR A 151 -2.71 -0.53 -6.53
C THR A 151 -2.67 -0.14 -5.06
N ASP A 152 -2.56 -1.10 -4.14
CA ASP A 152 -2.39 -0.84 -2.72
C ASP A 152 -1.01 -0.22 -2.44
N ALA A 153 0.06 -0.72 -3.07
CA ALA A 153 1.40 -0.13 -2.97
C ALA A 153 1.44 1.29 -3.54
N VAL A 154 0.77 1.53 -4.67
CA VAL A 154 0.61 2.88 -5.23
C VAL A 154 -0.11 3.80 -4.24
N GLY A 155 -1.21 3.35 -3.65
CA GLY A 155 -1.95 4.11 -2.63
C GLY A 155 -1.10 4.43 -1.41
N ALA A 156 -0.34 3.44 -0.91
CA ALA A 156 0.56 3.62 0.23
C ALA A 156 1.67 4.66 -0.05
N LEU A 157 2.28 4.65 -1.25
CA LEU A 157 3.26 5.66 -1.67
C LEU A 157 2.66 7.06 -1.72
N ILE A 158 1.43 7.20 -2.19
CA ILE A 158 0.72 8.48 -2.22
C ILE A 158 0.41 8.97 -0.80
N ALA A 159 -0.02 8.08 0.09
CA ALA A 159 -0.29 8.39 1.48
C ALA A 159 0.99 8.89 2.19
N GLU A 160 2.12 8.21 1.98
CA GLU A 160 3.44 8.65 2.44
C GLU A 160 3.81 10.03 1.90
N LYS A 161 3.66 10.24 0.57
CA LYS A 161 4.02 11.51 -0.10
C LYS A 161 3.21 12.70 0.41
N LEU A 162 1.91 12.53 0.60
CA LEU A 162 1.01 13.62 0.96
C LEU A 162 0.81 13.78 2.47
N GLY A 163 1.30 12.83 3.29
CA GLY A 163 1.02 12.79 4.74
C GLY A 163 -0.46 12.52 5.03
N PHE A 164 -1.14 11.76 4.18
CA PHE A 164 -2.54 11.39 4.34
C PHE A 164 -2.65 10.02 5.02
N GLU A 165 -3.82 9.75 5.63
CA GLU A 165 -4.14 8.40 6.12
C GLU A 165 -4.51 7.49 4.95
N PHE A 166 -4.26 6.20 5.11
CA PHE A 166 -4.55 5.20 4.08
C PHE A 166 -5.82 4.41 4.42
N VAL A 167 -6.66 4.16 3.44
CA VAL A 167 -7.85 3.31 3.58
C VAL A 167 -7.87 2.27 2.47
N ASN A 168 -7.84 1.01 2.85
CA ASN A 168 -8.06 -0.12 1.93
C ASN A 168 -9.53 -0.55 1.99
N LEU A 169 -10.20 -0.52 0.85
CA LEU A 169 -11.55 -1.02 0.67
C LEU A 169 -11.52 -2.34 -0.11
N SER A 170 -11.70 -3.44 0.58
CA SER A 170 -11.66 -4.80 0.02
C SER A 170 -12.99 -5.52 0.17
N ASN A 171 -13.04 -6.80 -0.12
CA ASN A 171 -14.22 -7.65 0.04
C ASN A 171 -14.27 -8.38 1.40
N VAL A 172 -13.41 -8.02 2.34
CA VAL A 172 -13.39 -8.53 3.71
C VAL A 172 -13.42 -7.38 4.71
N ASP A 173 -13.88 -7.64 5.93
CA ASP A 173 -14.11 -6.57 6.90
C ASP A 173 -12.84 -5.93 7.46
N GLY A 174 -11.68 -6.57 7.28
CA GLY A 174 -10.39 -6.09 7.77
C GLY A 174 -9.32 -7.18 7.74
N ILE A 175 -8.35 -7.10 8.63
CA ILE A 175 -7.25 -8.07 8.78
C ILE A 175 -7.69 -9.14 9.78
N TYR A 176 -7.54 -10.41 9.39
CA TYR A 176 -7.91 -11.58 10.19
C TYR A 176 -6.69 -12.45 10.47
N ASP A 177 -6.77 -13.26 11.53
CA ASP A 177 -5.79 -14.30 11.84
C ASP A 177 -5.68 -15.35 10.72
N LYS A 178 -6.82 -15.71 10.09
CA LYS A 178 -6.95 -16.66 8.96
C LYS A 178 -8.02 -16.23 7.98
N ASP A 179 -8.16 -16.93 6.84
CA ASP A 179 -9.13 -16.54 5.81
C ASP A 179 -10.59 -16.71 6.30
N PRO A 180 -11.36 -15.63 6.46
CA PRO A 180 -12.74 -15.68 6.92
C PRO A 180 -13.70 -16.34 5.91
N ASN A 181 -13.29 -16.48 4.63
CA ASN A 181 -14.09 -17.19 3.64
C ASN A 181 -13.92 -18.72 3.73
N ALA A 182 -12.81 -19.17 4.31
CA ALA A 182 -12.48 -20.58 4.48
C ALA A 182 -12.74 -21.06 5.93
N HIS A 183 -12.76 -20.15 6.91
CA HIS A 183 -12.83 -20.45 8.33
C HIS A 183 -13.86 -19.59 9.04
N GLU A 184 -14.96 -20.19 9.51
CA GLU A 184 -16.02 -19.47 10.23
C GLU A 184 -15.57 -18.92 11.58
N ASP A 185 -14.51 -19.48 12.17
CA ASP A 185 -13.88 -19.09 13.42
C ASP A 185 -12.73 -18.08 13.24
N ALA A 186 -12.62 -17.46 12.06
CA ALA A 186 -11.62 -16.42 11.81
C ALA A 186 -11.86 -15.19 12.70
N ILE A 187 -10.80 -14.70 13.34
CA ILE A 187 -10.85 -13.59 14.28
C ILE A 187 -10.40 -12.30 13.57
N LEU A 188 -11.28 -11.29 13.58
CA LEU A 188 -10.96 -9.95 13.06
C LEU A 188 -10.15 -9.18 14.10
N PHE A 189 -8.96 -8.72 13.72
CA PHE A 189 -8.19 -7.78 14.53
C PHE A 189 -8.78 -6.37 14.36
N LYS A 190 -9.25 -5.77 15.44
CA LYS A 190 -9.77 -4.40 15.41
C LYS A 190 -8.66 -3.37 15.28
N GLU A 191 -7.54 -3.64 15.90
CA GLU A 191 -6.41 -2.73 16.03
C GLU A 191 -5.12 -3.54 15.95
N LEU A 192 -4.12 -3.03 15.24
CA LEU A 192 -2.80 -3.65 15.12
C LEU A 192 -1.71 -2.57 15.19
N SER A 193 -0.53 -2.93 15.70
CA SER A 193 0.69 -2.17 15.46
C SER A 193 1.24 -2.46 14.06
N PHE A 194 2.18 -1.65 13.58
CA PHE A 194 2.90 -1.95 12.34
C PHE A 194 3.74 -3.23 12.45
N ASN A 195 4.24 -3.55 13.64
CA ASN A 195 4.99 -4.78 13.88
C ASN A 195 4.07 -6.00 13.82
N ASP A 196 2.87 -5.93 14.44
CA ASP A 196 1.87 -6.99 14.37
C ASP A 196 1.47 -7.27 12.92
N MET A 197 1.17 -6.24 12.13
CA MET A 197 0.85 -6.40 10.71
C MET A 197 2.00 -7.05 9.94
N SER A 198 3.24 -6.61 10.17
CA SER A 198 4.43 -7.17 9.52
C SER A 198 4.69 -8.62 9.93
N PHE A 199 4.41 -8.97 11.17
CA PHE A 199 4.50 -10.33 11.68
C PHE A 199 3.47 -11.25 10.99
N LEU A 200 2.19 -10.87 11.00
CA LEU A 200 1.11 -11.62 10.34
C LEU A 200 1.38 -11.85 8.84
N LEU A 201 1.96 -10.87 8.15
CA LEU A 201 2.31 -11.03 6.75
C LEU A 201 3.44 -12.03 6.53
N ARG A 202 4.48 -12.01 7.36
CA ARG A 202 5.59 -12.98 7.27
C ARG A 202 5.11 -14.40 7.46
N GLU A 203 4.31 -14.64 8.49
CA GLU A 203 3.74 -15.96 8.78
C GLU A 203 2.90 -16.47 7.60
N LYS A 204 2.04 -15.65 7.03
CA LYS A 204 1.18 -16.02 5.90
C LYS A 204 1.95 -16.24 4.59
N LEU A 205 3.06 -15.53 4.36
CA LEU A 205 3.92 -15.74 3.19
C LEU A 205 4.61 -17.11 3.21
N LEU A 206 4.79 -17.73 4.38
CA LEU A 206 5.37 -19.05 4.53
C LEU A 206 4.41 -20.19 4.18
N ILE A 207 3.10 -19.92 4.11
CA ILE A 207 2.08 -20.94 3.84
C ILE A 207 1.59 -20.81 2.39
N PRO A 208 1.88 -21.79 1.51
CA PRO A 208 1.43 -21.77 0.12
C PRO A 208 -0.09 -21.70 0.00
N GLY A 209 -0.59 -20.82 -0.87
CA GLY A 209 -2.01 -20.73 -1.21
C GLY A 209 -2.89 -19.93 -0.23
N GLN A 210 -2.32 -19.33 0.80
CA GLN A 210 -3.07 -18.43 1.66
C GLN A 210 -3.32 -17.06 1.00
N HIS A 211 -4.54 -16.54 1.15
CA HIS A 211 -4.88 -15.20 0.73
C HIS A 211 -4.30 -14.18 1.71
N LEU A 212 -3.49 -13.27 1.18
CA LEU A 212 -2.99 -12.13 1.93
C LEU A 212 -4.06 -11.03 1.95
N PHE A 213 -4.42 -10.57 3.14
CA PHE A 213 -5.39 -9.48 3.32
C PHE A 213 -4.78 -8.09 3.09
N VAL A 214 -3.46 -8.03 3.13
CA VAL A 214 -2.68 -6.80 2.90
C VAL A 214 -1.59 -7.12 1.91
N ASP A 215 -1.41 -6.26 0.93
CA ASP A 215 -0.27 -6.36 0.02
C ASP A 215 1.06 -6.13 0.76
N PRO A 216 2.05 -7.03 0.66
CA PRO A 216 3.32 -6.89 1.36
C PRO A 216 4.11 -5.61 1.03
N GLN A 217 4.02 -5.13 -0.22
CA GLN A 217 4.68 -3.88 -0.63
C GLN A 217 4.00 -2.69 0.04
N ALA A 218 2.66 -2.64 0.03
CA ALA A 218 1.89 -1.62 0.72
C ALA A 218 2.21 -1.61 2.23
N ALA A 219 2.18 -2.78 2.87
CA ALA A 219 2.47 -2.91 4.30
C ALA A 219 3.87 -2.39 4.67
N ASN A 220 4.89 -2.70 3.88
CA ASN A 220 6.24 -2.18 4.09
C ASN A 220 6.30 -0.65 4.00
N ILE A 221 5.62 -0.06 3.02
CA ILE A 221 5.56 1.40 2.83
C ILE A 221 4.84 2.05 4.02
N LEU A 222 3.66 1.55 4.38
CA LEU A 222 2.86 2.07 5.48
C LEU A 222 3.62 1.98 6.82
N SER A 223 4.32 0.86 7.06
CA SER A 223 5.09 0.64 8.29
C SER A 223 6.30 1.56 8.41
N ARG A 224 7.10 1.72 7.35
CA ARG A 224 8.29 2.59 7.37
C ARG A 224 7.95 4.05 7.61
N SER A 225 6.80 4.50 7.09
CA SER A 225 6.37 5.89 7.13
C SER A 225 5.36 6.16 8.24
N LYS A 226 5.01 5.14 9.04
CA LYS A 226 4.04 5.22 10.13
C LYS A 226 2.70 5.83 9.69
N VAL A 227 2.25 5.48 8.48
CA VAL A 227 0.99 5.96 7.92
C VAL A 227 -0.17 5.22 8.58
N LYS A 228 -0.99 5.93 9.36
CA LYS A 228 -2.22 5.36 9.94
C LYS A 228 -3.11 4.81 8.84
N SER A 229 -3.53 3.56 8.97
CA SER A 229 -4.16 2.81 7.89
C SER A 229 -5.39 2.08 8.38
N TYR A 230 -6.44 2.06 7.55
CA TYR A 230 -7.70 1.37 7.83
C TYR A 230 -7.96 0.32 6.76
N PHE A 231 -8.42 -0.84 7.18
CA PHE A 231 -8.80 -1.95 6.31
C PHE A 231 -10.27 -2.25 6.55
N LEU A 232 -11.09 -2.04 5.52
CA LEU A 232 -12.56 -2.04 5.62
C LEU A 232 -13.17 -2.84 4.47
N ASN A 233 -14.40 -3.30 4.69
CA ASN A 233 -15.21 -3.89 3.64
C ASN A 233 -15.85 -2.79 2.78
N GLY A 234 -15.51 -2.77 1.49
CA GLY A 234 -16.04 -1.79 0.52
C GLY A 234 -17.51 -1.99 0.16
N ASP A 235 -18.14 -3.09 0.57
CA ASP A 235 -19.57 -3.31 0.42
C ASP A 235 -20.41 -2.57 1.47
N HIS A 236 -19.78 -2.06 2.54
CA HIS A 236 -20.45 -1.40 3.67
C HIS A 236 -20.09 0.09 3.73
N LEU A 237 -20.65 0.89 2.81
CA LEU A 237 -20.27 2.30 2.64
C LEU A 237 -20.66 3.20 3.83
N GLU A 238 -21.69 2.85 4.59
CA GLU A 238 -22.03 3.57 5.83
C GLU A 238 -20.96 3.32 6.91
N ASN A 239 -20.47 2.09 7.01
CA ASN A 239 -19.34 1.75 7.88
C ASN A 239 -18.05 2.51 7.49
N PHE A 240 -17.80 2.66 6.20
CA PHE A 240 -16.70 3.50 5.70
C PHE A 240 -16.84 4.96 6.12
N LYS A 241 -18.02 5.57 6.01
CA LYS A 241 -18.29 6.94 6.48
C LYS A 241 -18.04 7.10 7.98
N ASN A 242 -18.54 6.13 8.77
CA ASN A 242 -18.35 6.12 10.21
C ASN A 242 -16.87 6.08 10.59
N CYS A 243 -16.08 5.23 9.92
CA CYS A 243 -14.63 5.16 10.11
C CYS A 243 -13.95 6.51 9.86
N LEU A 244 -14.24 7.18 8.73
CA LEU A 244 -13.62 8.48 8.41
C LEU A 244 -13.99 9.58 9.41
N ARG A 245 -15.18 9.50 10.02
CA ARG A 245 -15.68 10.43 11.04
C ARG A 245 -15.32 10.02 12.47
N GLU A 246 -14.47 9.00 12.62
CA GLU A 246 -14.02 8.49 13.92
C GLU A 246 -15.20 8.03 14.82
N GLN A 247 -16.28 7.55 14.18
CA GLN A 247 -17.42 6.92 14.84
C GLN A 247 -17.18 5.41 14.92
N GLU A 248 -18.07 4.68 15.60
CA GLU A 248 -18.00 3.22 15.69
C GLU A 248 -18.08 2.58 14.30
N TYR A 249 -17.12 1.72 13.99
CA TYR A 249 -17.02 0.99 12.72
C TYR A 249 -16.50 -0.44 12.91
N LYS A 250 -16.74 -1.29 11.93
CA LYS A 250 -16.18 -2.63 11.82
C LYS A 250 -15.02 -2.63 10.83
N GLY A 251 -13.84 -2.99 11.29
CA GLY A 251 -12.64 -3.00 10.45
C GLY A 251 -11.38 -3.15 11.28
N THR A 252 -10.23 -2.98 10.64
CA THR A 252 -8.93 -2.96 11.30
C THR A 252 -8.29 -1.58 11.14
N VAL A 253 -7.80 -1.00 12.22
CA VAL A 253 -6.87 0.13 12.18
C VAL A 253 -5.45 -0.37 12.47
N VAL A 254 -4.49 0.13 11.68
CA VAL A 254 -3.05 -0.08 11.91
C VAL A 254 -2.43 1.27 12.17
N GLU A 255 -1.81 1.43 13.34
CA GLU A 255 -1.20 2.68 13.76
C GLU A 255 0.02 2.45 14.68
N ASP A 256 0.72 3.51 15.04
CA ASP A 256 1.89 3.42 15.95
C ASP A 256 1.40 3.21 17.38
N ARG A 257 1.51 1.98 17.85
CA ARG A 257 1.06 1.54 19.17
C ARG A 257 1.93 0.39 19.68
N THR A 258 1.75 0.02 20.95
CA THR A 258 2.37 -1.17 21.52
C THR A 258 1.87 -2.43 20.80
N ASP A 259 2.77 -3.37 20.52
CA ASP A 259 2.43 -4.65 19.90
C ASP A 259 1.37 -5.39 20.74
N MET A 260 0.35 -5.91 20.09
CA MET A 260 -0.77 -6.60 20.75
C MET A 260 -0.67 -8.11 20.62
N ILE A 261 0.10 -8.59 19.65
CA ILE A 261 0.26 -10.00 19.38
C ILE A 261 1.44 -10.52 20.19
N GLU A 262 1.17 -11.29 21.22
CA GLU A 262 2.21 -12.02 21.95
C GLU A 262 2.67 -13.18 21.06
N LYS A 263 3.96 -13.21 20.73
CA LYS A 263 4.55 -14.21 19.82
C LYS A 263 4.30 -15.65 20.28
N GLU A 264 4.22 -15.88 21.60
CA GLU A 264 3.99 -17.18 22.21
C GLU A 264 2.57 -17.76 21.95
N GLU A 265 1.54 -16.92 21.83
CA GLU A 265 0.18 -17.39 21.54
C GLU A 265 0.00 -17.87 20.11
N ILE A 266 0.74 -17.28 19.17
CA ILE A 266 0.68 -17.64 17.76
C ILE A 266 1.49 -18.91 17.50
N GLU A 267 2.68 -19.07 18.09
CA GLU A 267 3.46 -20.30 18.00
C GLU A 267 2.63 -21.53 18.47
N SER A 268 1.86 -21.38 19.54
CA SER A 268 0.98 -22.47 20.03
C SER A 268 -0.19 -22.81 19.10
N SER A 269 -0.66 -21.86 18.30
CA SER A 269 -1.71 -22.11 17.31
C SER A 269 -1.18 -22.77 16.04
N PHE A 270 0.08 -22.52 15.69
CA PHE A 270 0.75 -23.18 14.54
C PHE A 270 1.25 -24.58 14.87
N GLU A 271 1.71 -24.87 16.08
CA GLU A 271 2.04 -26.24 16.49
C GLU A 271 0.86 -27.22 16.31
N LYS A 272 -0.36 -26.75 16.49
CA LYS A 272 -1.59 -27.57 16.26
C LYS A 272 -1.89 -27.80 14.77
N VAL A 273 -1.38 -26.95 13.86
CA VAL A 273 -1.53 -27.13 12.40
C VAL A 273 -0.44 -28.06 11.85
N GLU A 274 0.75 -28.09 12.46
CA GLU A 274 1.86 -28.96 12.05
C GLU A 274 1.59 -30.46 12.26
N GLU A 275 0.69 -30.86 13.16
CA GLU A 275 0.35 -32.27 13.35
C GLU A 275 -0.34 -32.92 12.13
N HIS A 276 -0.74 -32.13 11.13
CA HIS A 276 -1.42 -32.62 9.94
C HIS A 276 -0.69 -32.42 8.60
N HIS A 277 0.43 -31.69 8.57
CA HIS A 277 1.25 -31.55 7.34
C HIS A 277 2.73 -31.50 7.68
N GLU A 278 3.45 -32.61 7.44
CA GLU A 278 4.92 -32.64 7.49
C GLU A 278 5.50 -31.77 6.38
N VAL A 279 6.11 -30.63 6.74
CA VAL A 279 6.97 -29.83 5.87
C VAL A 279 8.42 -29.90 6.41
N PRO A 280 9.28 -30.81 5.91
CA PRO A 280 10.62 -31.06 6.45
C PRO A 280 11.60 -29.89 6.32
N LEU A 281 11.34 -28.93 5.44
CA LEU A 281 12.30 -27.86 5.10
C LEU A 281 12.41 -26.74 6.16
N ILE A 282 11.31 -26.43 6.84
CA ILE A 282 11.25 -25.27 7.77
C ILE A 282 12.03 -25.57 9.06
N LYS A 283 11.96 -26.81 9.56
CA LYS A 283 12.74 -27.22 10.77
C LYS A 283 14.26 -27.12 10.57
N THR A 284 14.73 -27.26 9.33
CA THR A 284 16.16 -27.20 9.00
C THR A 284 16.68 -25.73 8.96
N ILE A 285 15.84 -24.78 8.57
CA ILE A 285 16.22 -23.37 8.50
C ILE A 285 16.25 -22.75 9.92
N ILE A 286 15.23 -23.00 10.74
CA ILE A 286 15.16 -22.51 12.12
C ILE A 286 16.30 -23.08 12.97
N LYS A 287 16.66 -24.36 12.77
CA LYS A 287 17.75 -25.00 13.48
C LYS A 287 19.13 -24.44 13.10
N ARG A 288 19.30 -23.94 11.87
CA ARG A 288 20.56 -23.29 11.45
C ARG A 288 20.71 -21.88 12.00
N GLU A 289 19.63 -21.12 12.13
CA GLU A 289 19.69 -19.77 12.70
C GLU A 289 20.02 -19.77 14.21
N HIS A 290 19.66 -20.84 14.95
CA HIS A 290 20.02 -20.99 16.37
C HIS A 290 21.38 -21.65 16.60
N GLU A 291 21.96 -22.36 15.61
CA GLU A 291 23.31 -22.93 15.73
C GLU A 291 24.43 -21.91 15.41
N ASP A 292 24.12 -20.80 14.74
CA ASP A 292 25.09 -19.75 14.39
C ASP A 292 25.29 -18.70 15.50
N GLU A 293 24.56 -18.74 16.61
CA GLU A 293 24.72 -17.83 17.75
C GLU A 293 25.77 -18.24 18.81
N GLU A 294 26.38 -19.41 18.69
CA GLU A 294 27.46 -19.87 19.60
C GLU A 294 28.83 -19.99 18.91
N ILE A 295 29.23 -19.02 18.09
CA ILE A 295 30.65 -18.94 17.67
C ILE A 295 31.41 -18.10 18.67
N ASN A 296 32.16 -18.78 19.52
CA ASN A 296 33.10 -18.18 20.48
C ASN A 296 34.22 -17.42 19.72
N PRO A 297 34.41 -16.10 19.96
CA PRO A 297 35.37 -15.27 19.21
C PRO A 297 36.85 -15.70 19.34
N HIS A 298 37.17 -16.74 20.10
CA HIS A 298 38.52 -17.22 20.32
C HIS A 298 38.99 -18.38 19.45
N ASP A 299 38.16 -18.91 18.57
CA ASP A 299 38.47 -20.08 17.73
C ASP A 299 38.79 -19.76 16.27
N ILE A 300 39.06 -18.51 15.91
CA ILE A 300 39.51 -18.15 14.56
C ILE A 300 41.01 -18.27 14.48
N ASP A 301 41.52 -19.44 14.06
CA ASP A 301 42.91 -19.68 13.68
C ASP A 301 43.20 -19.09 12.29
N PHE A 302 43.94 -17.99 12.24
CA PHE A 302 44.50 -17.45 11.00
C PHE A 302 45.75 -18.25 10.64
N GLY A 303 45.58 -19.44 10.02
CA GLY A 303 46.70 -20.20 9.45
C GLY A 303 47.52 -19.36 8.47
N LYS A 304 48.84 -19.39 8.66
CA LYS A 304 49.92 -18.72 7.92
C LYS A 304 49.98 -19.13 6.46
#